data_619590858d47a4e06ff4a01cfe14a042
#
_entry.id   619590858d47a4e06ff4a01cfe14a042
#
_cell.length_a   1.000
_cell.length_b   1.000
_cell.length_c   1.000
_cell.angle_alpha   90.00
_cell.angle_beta   90.00
_cell.angle_gamma   90.00
#
_symmetry.space_group_name_H-M   'P 1'
#
loop_
_entity.id
_entity.type
_entity.pdbx_description
1 polymer ?
#
loop_
_entity_poly.entity_id
_entity_poly.type
_entity_poly.pdbx_seq_one_letter_code
_entity_poly.pdbx_strand_id
1 'polypeptide(L)'
;RKNGTAGDVYRVEGYVTAGTAVEGNTFFDTIYIQDDTAGIDIFPYAESGLAIGTKVEITGYVDAYQGDKELKVISSRILDEEPKVIAPEKMSAKDAMDYEKSGGKLVQVEGTVTDVLYDAAGTGVSQFWLDDGSGVNANIFIDGYILSATTGKNELASVVSTGKRVSAVGVVYAHPEGTSDEAVTCLRVRNCDEIVEVMSGETPDDTETPGDTETPDTETPGN
;
A
#
# COMPACT_ATOMS: atom_id res chain seq x y z
N ARG A 1 9.82 -9.22 -11.74
CA ARG A 1 8.64 -8.58 -12.34
C ARG A 1 9.00 -7.79 -13.61
N LYS A 2 9.94 -6.83 -13.54
CA LYS A 2 10.23 -5.92 -14.67
C LYS A 2 10.78 -6.62 -15.91
N ASN A 3 11.57 -7.67 -15.74
CA ASN A 3 12.36 -8.32 -16.81
C ASN A 3 11.83 -9.71 -17.17
N GLY A 4 10.74 -10.18 -16.52
CA GLY A 4 10.15 -11.47 -16.82
C GLY A 4 9.41 -11.45 -18.15
N THR A 5 9.59 -12.50 -18.96
CA THR A 5 8.87 -12.71 -20.20
C THR A 5 7.67 -13.62 -19.94
N ALA A 6 6.51 -13.30 -20.51
CA ALA A 6 5.30 -14.11 -20.39
C ALA A 6 5.59 -15.58 -20.78
N GLY A 7 5.17 -16.51 -19.95
CA GLY A 7 5.39 -17.96 -20.11
C GLY A 7 6.74 -18.49 -19.61
N ASP A 8 7.73 -17.63 -19.32
CA ASP A 8 8.98 -18.07 -18.74
C ASP A 8 8.78 -18.44 -17.26
N VAL A 9 9.48 -19.51 -16.83
CA VAL A 9 9.42 -20.01 -15.45
C VAL A 9 10.52 -19.37 -14.62
N TYR A 10 10.12 -18.83 -13.47
CA TYR A 10 11.03 -18.26 -12.48
C TYR A 10 10.83 -18.90 -11.11
N ARG A 11 11.89 -18.87 -10.32
CA ARG A 11 11.85 -19.12 -8.89
C ARG A 11 12.20 -17.83 -8.18
N VAL A 12 11.32 -17.37 -7.30
CA VAL A 12 11.46 -16.14 -6.54
C VAL A 12 11.24 -16.42 -5.06
N GLU A 13 11.82 -15.58 -4.23
CA GLU A 13 11.57 -15.55 -2.79
C GLU A 13 11.08 -14.16 -2.39
N GLY A 14 10.22 -14.08 -1.40
CA GLY A 14 9.75 -12.81 -0.86
C GLY A 14 8.94 -12.99 0.41
N TYR A 15 8.67 -11.88 1.07
CA TYR A 15 7.83 -11.83 2.26
C TYR A 15 6.42 -11.45 1.86
N VAL A 16 5.43 -12.13 2.43
CA VAL A 16 4.01 -11.85 2.19
C VAL A 16 3.67 -10.46 2.71
N THR A 17 3.11 -9.62 1.85
CA THR A 17 2.71 -8.24 2.17
C THR A 17 1.22 -8.02 2.16
N ALA A 18 0.45 -8.85 1.42
CA ALA A 18 -1.01 -8.76 1.33
C ALA A 18 -1.59 -10.09 0.87
N GLY A 19 -2.89 -10.24 1.06
CA GLY A 19 -3.65 -11.44 0.71
C GLY A 19 -3.55 -12.52 1.77
N THR A 20 -4.48 -13.43 1.80
CA THR A 20 -4.62 -14.61 2.67
C THR A 20 -4.75 -14.42 4.18
N ALA A 21 -5.16 -15.46 4.82
CA ALA A 21 -5.01 -15.96 6.17
C ALA A 21 -5.54 -15.11 7.32
N VAL A 22 -5.54 -13.81 7.24
CA VAL A 22 -6.10 -12.96 8.28
C VAL A 22 -7.49 -12.53 7.83
N GLU A 23 -8.51 -12.87 8.61
CA GLU A 23 -9.88 -12.40 8.38
C GLU A 23 -9.88 -10.87 8.16
N GLY A 24 -10.50 -10.42 7.08
CA GLY A 24 -10.50 -9.01 6.68
C GLY A 24 -9.31 -8.56 5.80
N ASN A 25 -8.31 -9.44 5.58
CA ASN A 25 -7.15 -9.15 4.72
C ASN A 25 -6.98 -10.17 3.57
N THR A 26 -8.01 -10.93 3.28
CA THR A 26 -7.98 -11.95 2.24
C THR A 26 -8.33 -11.36 0.89
N PHE A 27 -7.53 -11.70 -0.12
CA PHE A 27 -7.91 -11.57 -1.52
C PHE A 27 -8.32 -12.95 -2.08
N PHE A 28 -9.02 -12.97 -3.21
CA PHE A 28 -9.42 -14.24 -3.81
C PHE A 28 -8.21 -14.98 -4.37
N ASP A 29 -7.85 -16.08 -3.73
CA ASP A 29 -6.75 -17.00 -4.13
C ASP A 29 -5.44 -16.29 -4.52
N THR A 30 -5.16 -15.14 -3.93
CA THR A 30 -4.03 -14.28 -4.28
C THR A 30 -3.28 -13.82 -3.05
N ILE A 31 -1.96 -13.85 -3.11
CA ILE A 31 -1.07 -13.14 -2.19
C ILE A 31 -0.13 -12.21 -2.96
N TYR A 32 0.33 -11.17 -2.31
CA TYR A 32 1.46 -10.37 -2.79
C TYR A 32 2.68 -10.69 -1.96
N ILE A 33 3.81 -10.88 -2.64
CA ILE A 33 5.12 -11.01 -2.00
C ILE A 33 6.04 -9.89 -2.46
N GLN A 34 6.95 -9.51 -1.56
CA GLN A 34 7.91 -8.45 -1.84
C GLN A 34 9.26 -8.79 -1.20
N ASP A 35 10.33 -8.41 -1.90
CA ASP A 35 11.70 -8.34 -1.40
C ASP A 35 12.23 -6.89 -1.47
N ASP A 36 13.53 -6.72 -1.27
CA ASP A 36 14.16 -5.39 -1.32
C ASP A 36 14.23 -4.81 -2.76
N THR A 37 13.87 -5.58 -3.79
CA THR A 37 13.95 -5.18 -5.20
C THR A 37 12.61 -4.88 -5.84
N ALA A 38 11.58 -5.70 -5.57
CA ALA A 38 10.27 -5.61 -6.20
C ALA A 38 9.19 -6.35 -5.42
N GLY A 39 7.92 -6.07 -5.76
CA GLY A 39 6.76 -6.87 -5.37
C GLY A 39 6.12 -7.56 -6.57
N ILE A 40 5.34 -8.61 -6.35
CA ILE A 40 4.59 -9.33 -7.39
C ILE A 40 3.37 -10.05 -6.81
N ASP A 41 2.31 -10.14 -7.62
CA ASP A 41 1.15 -10.99 -7.38
C ASP A 41 1.48 -12.46 -7.62
N ILE A 42 0.97 -13.33 -6.75
CA ILE A 42 1.11 -14.79 -6.79
C ILE A 42 -0.27 -15.42 -6.87
N PHE A 43 -0.58 -16.03 -8.01
CA PHE A 43 -1.90 -16.61 -8.27
C PHE A 43 -1.79 -17.98 -9.00
N PRO A 44 -2.64 -18.99 -8.72
CA PRO A 44 -3.50 -19.05 -7.54
C PRO A 44 -2.69 -19.42 -6.29
N TYR A 45 -3.06 -18.86 -5.16
CA TYR A 45 -2.46 -19.21 -3.87
C TYR A 45 -3.55 -19.27 -2.79
N ALA A 46 -4.09 -20.44 -2.57
CA ALA A 46 -5.24 -20.68 -1.69
C ALA A 46 -4.87 -21.29 -0.33
N GLU A 47 -3.58 -21.32 0.04
CA GLU A 47 -3.18 -21.85 1.35
C GLU A 47 -3.69 -20.96 2.49
N SER A 48 -4.49 -21.56 3.38
CA SER A 48 -4.94 -20.93 4.60
C SER A 48 -3.83 -20.90 5.66
N GLY A 49 -3.76 -19.86 6.46
CA GLY A 49 -2.83 -19.76 7.59
C GLY A 49 -1.52 -19.03 7.31
N LEU A 50 -1.34 -18.47 6.12
CA LEU A 50 -0.16 -17.69 5.78
C LEU A 50 -0.28 -16.28 6.37
N ALA A 51 0.62 -15.90 7.25
CA ALA A 51 0.63 -14.59 7.89
C ALA A 51 1.44 -13.57 7.10
N ILE A 52 1.11 -12.29 7.26
CA ILE A 52 1.93 -11.18 6.77
C ILE A 52 3.35 -11.30 7.36
N GLY A 53 4.36 -11.13 6.52
CA GLY A 53 5.77 -11.28 6.89
C GLY A 53 6.31 -12.69 6.76
N THR A 54 5.48 -13.70 6.47
CA THR A 54 5.97 -15.05 6.16
C THR A 54 6.82 -15.02 4.90
N LYS A 55 8.01 -15.64 4.94
CA LYS A 55 8.86 -15.79 3.76
C LYS A 55 8.48 -17.04 2.99
N VAL A 56 8.28 -16.88 1.68
CA VAL A 56 7.93 -17.97 0.78
C VAL A 56 8.86 -18.03 -0.41
N GLU A 57 9.08 -19.24 -0.92
CA GLU A 57 9.69 -19.50 -2.22
C GLU A 57 8.58 -19.95 -3.18
N ILE A 58 8.49 -19.29 -4.32
CA ILE A 58 7.50 -19.58 -5.36
C ILE A 58 8.22 -19.94 -6.65
N THR A 59 7.85 -21.07 -7.24
CA THR A 59 8.18 -21.39 -8.63
C THR A 59 6.91 -21.23 -9.45
N GLY A 60 6.96 -20.40 -10.49
CA GLY A 60 5.80 -20.10 -11.32
C GLY A 60 6.22 -19.52 -12.66
N TYR A 61 5.29 -19.44 -13.59
CA TYR A 61 5.49 -18.76 -14.87
C TYR A 61 4.86 -17.37 -14.86
N VAL A 62 5.53 -16.45 -15.54
CA VAL A 62 5.05 -15.06 -15.68
C VAL A 62 3.81 -15.03 -16.54
N ASP A 63 2.78 -14.38 -16.03
CA ASP A 63 1.54 -14.08 -16.72
C ASP A 63 1.07 -12.66 -16.37
N ALA A 64 -0.07 -12.28 -16.91
CA ALA A 64 -0.74 -11.04 -16.54
C ALA A 64 -2.24 -11.29 -16.54
N TYR A 65 -2.92 -10.81 -15.52
CA TYR A 65 -4.37 -10.83 -15.45
C TYR A 65 -4.89 -9.38 -15.38
N GLN A 66 -5.69 -8.99 -16.38
CA GLN A 66 -6.30 -7.66 -16.45
C GLN A 66 -5.31 -6.49 -16.31
N GLY A 67 -4.06 -6.69 -16.74
CA GLY A 67 -2.99 -5.70 -16.66
C GLY A 67 -2.05 -5.86 -15.46
N ASP A 68 -2.46 -6.58 -14.41
CA ASP A 68 -1.57 -6.91 -13.31
C ASP A 68 -0.63 -8.06 -13.67
N LYS A 69 0.67 -7.89 -13.37
CA LYS A 69 1.68 -8.93 -13.63
C LYS A 69 1.73 -9.90 -12.46
N GLU A 70 1.56 -11.17 -12.76
CA GLU A 70 1.50 -12.23 -11.78
C GLU A 70 2.48 -13.37 -12.06
N LEU A 71 2.78 -14.16 -11.04
CA LEU A 71 3.35 -15.50 -11.20
C LEU A 71 2.25 -16.53 -11.00
N LYS A 72 1.96 -17.30 -12.04
CA LYS A 72 1.10 -18.48 -11.93
C LYS A 72 1.86 -19.62 -11.30
N VAL A 73 1.37 -20.06 -10.14
CA VAL A 73 2.07 -21.00 -9.25
C VAL A 73 2.14 -22.39 -9.86
N ILE A 74 3.36 -22.94 -9.94
CA ILE A 74 3.66 -24.35 -10.19
C ILE A 74 3.90 -25.06 -8.86
N SER A 75 4.67 -24.43 -7.97
CA SER A 75 4.92 -24.94 -6.63
C SER A 75 5.27 -23.81 -5.68
N SER A 76 4.99 -24.00 -4.40
CA SER A 76 5.30 -23.06 -3.32
C SER A 76 5.92 -23.78 -2.13
N ARG A 77 6.67 -23.05 -1.33
CA ARG A 77 7.25 -23.54 -0.09
C ARG A 77 7.37 -22.37 0.91
N ILE A 78 6.86 -22.58 2.12
CA ILE A 78 7.14 -21.69 3.24
C ILE A 78 8.58 -21.96 3.69
N LEU A 79 9.36 -20.89 3.83
CA LEU A 79 10.74 -20.97 4.31
C LEU A 79 10.76 -20.87 5.84
N ASP A 80 11.64 -21.66 6.45
CA ASP A 80 11.85 -21.65 7.92
C ASP A 80 12.79 -20.49 8.27
N GLU A 81 12.28 -19.28 8.11
CA GLU A 81 12.96 -18.03 8.48
C GLU A 81 12.06 -17.18 9.39
N GLU A 82 12.67 -16.35 10.22
CA GLU A 82 11.93 -15.42 11.05
C GLU A 82 11.06 -14.48 10.20
N PRO A 83 9.78 -14.33 10.52
CA PRO A 83 8.90 -13.44 9.80
C PRO A 83 9.41 -12.00 9.77
N LYS A 84 9.38 -11.38 8.59
CA LYS A 84 9.75 -9.97 8.41
C LYS A 84 8.57 -9.20 7.82
N VAL A 85 7.94 -8.35 8.62
CA VAL A 85 6.90 -7.45 8.14
C VAL A 85 7.55 -6.32 7.35
N ILE A 86 7.22 -6.24 6.06
CA ILE A 86 7.68 -5.16 5.20
C ILE A 86 6.88 -3.89 5.53
N ALA A 87 7.58 -2.81 5.84
CA ALA A 87 6.94 -1.51 6.01
C ALA A 87 6.50 -0.93 4.64
N PRO A 88 5.34 -0.27 4.54
CA PRO A 88 4.92 0.36 3.30
C PRO A 88 5.90 1.46 2.88
N GLU A 89 6.27 1.47 1.60
CA GLU A 89 7.10 2.53 1.03
C GLU A 89 6.25 3.79 0.84
N LYS A 90 6.66 4.91 1.46
CA LYS A 90 5.98 6.20 1.24
C LYS A 90 6.30 6.71 -0.16
N MET A 91 5.27 6.92 -0.96
CA MET A 91 5.40 7.41 -2.34
C MET A 91 4.49 8.59 -2.61
N SER A 92 4.89 9.44 -3.57
CA SER A 92 3.96 10.38 -4.18
C SER A 92 2.89 9.64 -4.97
N ALA A 93 1.72 10.27 -5.15
CA ALA A 93 0.66 9.73 -6.00
C ALA A 93 1.18 9.43 -7.42
N LYS A 94 1.98 10.34 -7.98
CA LYS A 94 2.60 10.17 -9.30
C LYS A 94 3.48 8.92 -9.39
N ASP A 95 4.31 8.67 -8.37
CA ASP A 95 5.22 7.51 -8.36
C ASP A 95 4.48 6.22 -8.06
N ALA A 96 3.49 6.26 -7.18
CA ALA A 96 2.65 5.12 -6.86
C ALA A 96 1.78 4.67 -8.05
N MET A 97 1.29 5.62 -8.86
CA MET A 97 0.47 5.32 -10.04
C MET A 97 1.30 4.99 -11.29
N ASP A 98 2.62 5.04 -11.22
CA ASP A 98 3.51 4.47 -12.23
C ASP A 98 3.70 2.97 -11.98
N TYR A 99 2.85 2.14 -12.62
CA TYR A 99 2.86 0.68 -12.43
C TYR A 99 4.20 0.03 -12.72
N GLU A 100 4.96 0.50 -13.69
CA GLU A 100 6.30 -0.06 -13.98
C GLU A 100 7.29 0.20 -12.84
N LYS A 101 7.11 1.27 -12.09
CA LYS A 101 7.92 1.61 -10.94
C LYS A 101 7.50 0.89 -9.66
N SER A 102 6.21 0.82 -9.39
CA SER A 102 5.64 0.50 -8.09
C SER A 102 4.82 -0.80 -8.06
N GLY A 103 4.39 -1.33 -9.21
CA GLY A 103 3.49 -2.49 -9.28
C GLY A 103 3.92 -3.66 -8.40
N GLY A 104 2.98 -4.23 -7.66
CA GLY A 104 3.19 -5.31 -6.70
C GLY A 104 3.79 -4.90 -5.36
N LYS A 105 4.27 -3.65 -5.21
CA LYS A 105 4.84 -3.16 -3.96
C LYS A 105 3.76 -2.74 -2.96
N LEU A 106 4.08 -2.92 -1.69
CA LEU A 106 3.33 -2.33 -0.57
C LEU A 106 3.71 -0.86 -0.43
N VAL A 107 2.73 0.03 -0.60
CA VAL A 107 2.94 1.48 -0.68
C VAL A 107 1.99 2.21 0.25
N GLN A 108 2.44 3.34 0.77
CA GLN A 108 1.61 4.33 1.46
C GLN A 108 1.57 5.61 0.65
N VAL A 109 0.35 6.10 0.37
CA VAL A 109 0.11 7.41 -0.25
C VAL A 109 -0.71 8.27 0.69
N GLU A 110 -0.39 9.56 0.73
CA GLU A 110 -1.09 10.56 1.54
C GLU A 110 -1.50 11.74 0.66
N GLY A 111 -2.75 12.18 0.75
CA GLY A 111 -3.24 13.29 -0.04
C GLY A 111 -4.63 13.76 0.41
N THR A 112 -5.15 14.77 -0.28
CA THR A 112 -6.51 15.27 -0.09
C THR A 112 -7.48 14.48 -0.96
N VAL A 113 -8.56 14.00 -0.37
CA VAL A 113 -9.63 13.28 -1.09
C VAL A 113 -10.30 14.23 -2.09
N THR A 114 -10.28 13.87 -3.37
CA THR A 114 -10.87 14.66 -4.46
C THR A 114 -12.21 14.10 -4.92
N ASP A 115 -12.37 12.78 -4.91
CA ASP A 115 -13.60 12.10 -5.31
C ASP A 115 -13.78 10.79 -4.55
N VAL A 116 -15.01 10.31 -4.44
CA VAL A 116 -15.39 9.08 -3.71
C VAL A 116 -16.46 8.32 -4.48
N LEU A 117 -16.23 7.03 -4.72
CA LEU A 117 -17.24 6.10 -5.22
C LEU A 117 -17.70 5.16 -4.11
N TYR A 118 -18.99 4.89 -4.10
CA TYR A 118 -19.59 3.94 -3.18
C TYR A 118 -19.89 2.63 -3.89
N ASP A 119 -20.05 1.57 -3.11
CA ASP A 119 -20.52 0.27 -3.60
C ASP A 119 -21.93 0.38 -4.23
N ALA A 120 -22.34 -0.66 -4.96
CA ALA A 120 -23.64 -0.67 -5.64
C ALA A 120 -24.84 -0.47 -4.70
N ALA A 121 -24.69 -0.76 -3.41
CA ALA A 121 -25.71 -0.55 -2.39
C ALA A 121 -25.66 0.88 -1.80
N GLY A 122 -24.62 1.67 -2.13
CA GLY A 122 -24.40 3.01 -1.60
C GLY A 122 -24.07 3.03 -0.10
N THR A 123 -23.59 1.90 0.44
CA THR A 123 -23.39 1.71 1.88
C THR A 123 -21.93 1.75 2.32
N GLY A 124 -21.01 1.53 1.41
CA GLY A 124 -19.58 1.52 1.69
C GLY A 124 -18.76 2.20 0.62
N VAL A 125 -17.62 2.78 0.99
CA VAL A 125 -16.66 3.34 0.04
C VAL A 125 -15.98 2.20 -0.70
N SER A 126 -16.05 2.19 -2.03
CA SER A 126 -15.39 1.19 -2.88
C SER A 126 -14.13 1.71 -3.55
N GLN A 127 -14.06 3.02 -3.76
CA GLN A 127 -12.93 3.67 -4.43
C GLN A 127 -12.89 5.15 -4.07
N PHE A 128 -11.70 5.73 -4.04
CA PHE A 128 -11.52 7.18 -3.87
C PHE A 128 -10.17 7.63 -4.44
N TRP A 129 -10.03 8.94 -4.64
CA TRP A 129 -8.82 9.51 -5.21
C TRP A 129 -8.17 10.49 -4.25
N LEU A 130 -6.84 10.46 -4.18
CA LEU A 130 -6.01 11.33 -3.37
C LEU A 130 -5.14 12.23 -4.26
N ASP A 131 -5.25 13.54 -4.07
CA ASP A 131 -4.35 14.55 -4.63
C ASP A 131 -3.29 14.93 -3.58
N ASP A 132 -2.03 14.67 -3.89
CA ASP A 132 -0.87 15.05 -3.08
C ASP A 132 -0.10 16.25 -3.66
N GLY A 133 -0.62 16.86 -4.75
CA GLY A 133 0.02 17.96 -5.47
C GLY A 133 1.09 17.51 -6.48
N SER A 134 1.31 16.20 -6.69
CA SER A 134 2.28 15.69 -7.66
C SER A 134 1.83 15.75 -9.12
N GLY A 135 0.57 16.18 -9.34
CA GLY A 135 -0.06 16.30 -10.65
C GLY A 135 -0.74 15.04 -11.18
N VAL A 136 -0.81 14.00 -10.35
CA VAL A 136 -1.54 12.75 -10.59
C VAL A 136 -2.33 12.43 -9.33
N ASN A 137 -3.59 12.04 -9.45
CA ASN A 137 -4.36 11.56 -8.32
C ASN A 137 -4.09 10.06 -8.11
N ALA A 138 -3.81 9.67 -6.87
CA ALA A 138 -3.72 8.26 -6.53
C ALA A 138 -5.13 7.66 -6.49
N ASN A 139 -5.35 6.61 -7.27
CA ASN A 139 -6.58 5.82 -7.29
C ASN A 139 -6.50 4.77 -6.17
N ILE A 140 -7.32 4.89 -5.15
CA ILE A 140 -7.38 3.99 -4.00
C ILE A 140 -8.58 3.06 -4.17
N PHE A 141 -8.32 1.77 -4.32
CA PHE A 141 -9.33 0.75 -4.59
C PHE A 141 -9.52 -0.16 -3.38
N ILE A 142 -10.77 -0.31 -2.96
CA ILE A 142 -11.17 -1.20 -1.89
C ILE A 142 -11.89 -2.39 -2.51
N ASP A 143 -11.19 -3.52 -2.60
CA ASP A 143 -11.73 -4.76 -3.13
C ASP A 143 -12.96 -5.22 -2.36
N GLY A 144 -13.93 -5.81 -3.07
CA GLY A 144 -15.16 -6.30 -2.46
C GLY A 144 -14.93 -7.35 -1.36
N TYR A 145 -13.87 -8.11 -1.42
CA TYR A 145 -13.48 -9.04 -0.35
C TYR A 145 -13.08 -8.30 0.91
N ILE A 146 -12.30 -7.23 0.79
CA ILE A 146 -11.90 -6.37 1.92
C ILE A 146 -13.11 -5.60 2.45
N LEU A 147 -13.90 -5.00 1.56
CA LEU A 147 -15.09 -4.23 1.94
C LEU A 147 -16.13 -5.11 2.64
N SER A 148 -16.29 -6.37 2.24
CA SER A 148 -17.23 -7.31 2.85
C SER A 148 -16.73 -7.90 4.16
N ALA A 149 -15.44 -8.07 4.35
CA ALA A 149 -14.83 -8.72 5.50
C ALA A 149 -14.50 -7.76 6.64
N THR A 150 -14.18 -6.48 6.33
CA THR A 150 -13.76 -5.51 7.34
C THR A 150 -14.94 -4.94 8.11
N THR A 151 -14.86 -4.97 9.45
CA THR A 151 -15.73 -4.19 10.34
C THR A 151 -15.38 -2.71 10.22
N GLY A 152 -16.36 -1.80 10.42
CA GLY A 152 -16.10 -0.35 10.33
C GLY A 152 -16.20 0.24 8.92
N LYS A 153 -16.57 -0.54 7.90
CA LYS A 153 -16.77 -0.01 6.54
C LYS A 153 -17.76 1.16 6.45
N ASN A 154 -18.75 1.21 7.33
CA ASN A 154 -19.69 2.34 7.43
C ASN A 154 -19.05 3.57 8.08
N GLU A 155 -18.02 3.39 8.90
CA GLU A 155 -17.26 4.46 9.54
C GLU A 155 -16.25 5.08 8.56
N LEU A 156 -15.79 4.30 7.57
CA LEU A 156 -14.85 4.74 6.56
C LEU A 156 -15.37 5.95 5.76
N ALA A 157 -16.67 6.04 5.51
CA ALA A 157 -17.29 7.20 4.84
C ALA A 157 -17.10 8.51 5.63
N SER A 158 -16.90 8.43 6.94
CA SER A 158 -16.59 9.61 7.77
C SER A 158 -15.13 10.05 7.67
N VAL A 159 -14.23 9.12 7.42
CA VAL A 159 -12.79 9.36 7.20
C VAL A 159 -12.54 9.79 5.76
N VAL A 160 -13.14 9.08 4.79
CA VAL A 160 -12.97 9.31 3.35
C VAL A 160 -14.09 10.20 2.83
N SER A 161 -13.90 11.51 2.92
CA SER A 161 -14.82 12.49 2.33
C SER A 161 -14.02 13.59 1.62
N THR A 162 -14.59 14.13 0.53
CA THR A 162 -13.93 15.16 -0.29
C THR A 162 -13.44 16.33 0.57
N GLY A 163 -12.19 16.71 0.37
CA GLY A 163 -11.51 17.79 1.10
C GLY A 163 -10.76 17.33 2.36
N LYS A 164 -10.97 16.12 2.85
CA LYS A 164 -10.18 15.58 3.96
C LYS A 164 -8.81 15.11 3.49
N ARG A 165 -7.82 15.23 4.36
CA ARG A 165 -6.49 14.67 4.16
C ARG A 165 -6.45 13.25 4.72
N VAL A 166 -6.05 12.29 3.89
CA VAL A 166 -6.10 10.87 4.20
C VAL A 166 -4.79 10.20 3.80
N SER A 167 -4.34 9.24 4.61
CA SER A 167 -3.29 8.29 4.28
C SER A 167 -3.91 6.93 4.02
N ALA A 168 -3.47 6.25 2.97
CA ALA A 168 -3.90 4.90 2.62
C ALA A 168 -2.70 3.99 2.34
N VAL A 169 -2.77 2.74 2.82
CA VAL A 169 -1.78 1.69 2.56
C VAL A 169 -2.40 0.58 1.74
N GLY A 170 -1.66 0.08 0.76
CA GLY A 170 -2.08 -1.03 -0.08
C GLY A 170 -0.97 -1.52 -0.99
N VAL A 171 -1.28 -2.51 -1.82
CA VAL A 171 -0.40 -2.97 -2.88
C VAL A 171 -0.74 -2.28 -4.19
N VAL A 172 0.28 -1.88 -4.93
CA VAL A 172 0.05 -1.30 -6.25
C VAL A 172 -0.29 -2.40 -7.23
N TYR A 173 -1.40 -2.23 -7.91
CA TYR A 173 -2.01 -3.24 -8.75
C TYR A 173 -2.67 -2.57 -9.97
N ALA A 174 -2.86 -3.31 -11.05
CA ALA A 174 -3.54 -2.83 -12.24
C ALA A 174 -4.81 -3.63 -12.52
N HIS A 175 -5.90 -2.95 -12.88
CA HIS A 175 -7.13 -3.61 -13.30
C HIS A 175 -7.95 -2.70 -14.23
N PRO A 176 -8.87 -3.27 -15.04
CA PRO A 176 -9.78 -2.48 -15.85
C PRO A 176 -10.68 -1.58 -15.01
N GLU A 177 -10.90 -0.36 -15.47
CA GLU A 177 -11.84 0.58 -14.83
C GLU A 177 -13.20 0.52 -15.53
N GLY A 178 -14.24 0.25 -14.75
CA GLY A 178 -15.62 0.18 -15.24
C GLY A 178 -15.80 -0.89 -16.32
N THR A 179 -16.24 -0.49 -17.53
CA THR A 179 -16.43 -1.37 -18.70
C THR A 179 -15.30 -1.27 -19.73
N SER A 180 -14.22 -0.55 -19.40
CA SER A 180 -13.05 -0.44 -20.27
C SER A 180 -12.19 -1.70 -20.20
N ASP A 181 -11.58 -2.09 -21.34
CA ASP A 181 -10.55 -3.12 -21.35
C ASP A 181 -9.17 -2.56 -21.02
N GLU A 182 -9.04 -1.24 -20.85
CA GLU A 182 -7.80 -0.57 -20.48
C GLU A 182 -7.59 -0.66 -18.97
N ALA A 183 -6.46 -1.24 -18.58
CA ALA A 183 -6.09 -1.35 -17.19
C ALA A 183 -5.58 -0.01 -16.66
N VAL A 184 -6.05 0.38 -15.48
CA VAL A 184 -5.55 1.53 -14.72
C VAL A 184 -4.77 1.06 -13.50
N THR A 185 -3.77 1.84 -13.11
CA THR A 185 -3.02 1.59 -11.88
C THR A 185 -3.81 2.11 -10.68
N CYS A 186 -3.88 1.29 -9.64
CA CYS A 186 -4.46 1.70 -8.37
C CYS A 186 -3.70 1.13 -7.17
N LEU A 187 -3.95 1.68 -6.00
CA LEU A 187 -3.53 1.14 -4.72
C LEU A 187 -4.66 0.26 -4.19
N ARG A 188 -4.49 -1.06 -4.25
CA ARG A 188 -5.42 -2.03 -3.69
C ARG A 188 -5.22 -2.14 -2.21
N VAL A 189 -6.16 -1.63 -1.44
CA VAL A 189 -6.12 -1.63 0.02
C VAL A 189 -6.16 -3.06 0.54
N ARG A 190 -5.30 -3.38 1.48
CA ARG A 190 -5.26 -4.71 2.11
C ARG A 190 -6.07 -4.77 3.42
N ASN A 191 -6.31 -3.63 4.07
CA ASN A 191 -7.12 -3.51 5.27
C ASN A 191 -7.67 -2.08 5.38
N CYS A 192 -8.97 -1.92 5.61
CA CYS A 192 -9.58 -0.59 5.77
C CYS A 192 -9.08 0.18 6.99
N ASP A 193 -8.55 -0.50 8.02
CA ASP A 193 -7.94 0.15 9.20
C ASP A 193 -6.65 0.91 8.86
N GLU A 194 -6.06 0.63 7.69
CA GLU A 194 -4.90 1.35 7.16
C GLU A 194 -5.27 2.59 6.33
N ILE A 195 -6.56 2.96 6.29
CA ILE A 195 -7.05 4.21 5.74
C ILE A 195 -7.36 5.14 6.92
N VAL A 196 -6.52 6.16 7.12
CA VAL A 196 -6.60 7.02 8.29
C VAL A 196 -6.65 8.49 7.91
N GLU A 197 -7.46 9.29 8.62
CA GLU A 197 -7.44 10.75 8.48
C GLU A 197 -6.12 11.29 9.04
N VAL A 198 -5.43 12.10 8.24
CA VAL A 198 -4.22 12.80 8.65
C VAL A 198 -4.64 14.14 9.23
N MET A 199 -4.59 14.25 10.54
CA MET A 199 -4.78 15.53 11.21
C MET A 199 -3.67 16.47 10.74
N SER A 200 -4.01 17.67 10.31
CA SER A 200 -3.03 18.73 10.06
C SER A 200 -2.38 19.07 11.42
N GLY A 201 -1.34 18.32 11.75
CA GLY A 201 -0.48 18.60 12.88
C GLY A 201 0.30 19.87 12.60
N GLU A 202 0.38 20.73 13.59
CA GLU A 202 1.25 21.87 13.64
C GLU A 202 2.63 21.51 13.08
N THR A 203 3.08 22.23 12.08
CA THR A 203 4.50 22.25 11.71
C THR A 203 5.29 22.48 13.01
N PRO A 204 6.31 21.67 13.33
CA PRO A 204 7.19 22.02 14.43
C PRO A 204 7.70 23.44 14.17
N ASP A 205 7.39 24.33 15.10
CA ASP A 205 7.91 25.70 15.10
C ASP A 205 9.43 25.61 15.33
N ASP A 206 10.21 25.64 14.24
CA ASP A 206 11.67 25.68 14.25
C ASP A 206 12.17 27.07 14.67
N THR A 207 11.61 27.66 15.74
CA THR A 207 12.08 28.91 16.33
C THR A 207 12.30 28.79 17.84
N GLU A 208 13.21 27.91 18.25
CA GLU A 208 14.02 28.17 19.43
C GLU A 208 15.46 28.42 18.99
N THR A 209 15.76 29.65 18.66
CA THR A 209 17.12 30.18 18.67
C THR A 209 17.60 30.14 20.12
N PRO A 210 18.70 29.42 20.43
CA PRO A 210 19.27 29.47 21.77
C PRO A 210 19.72 30.90 22.06
N GLY A 211 19.08 31.53 23.03
CA GLY A 211 19.49 32.81 23.52
C GLY A 211 20.93 32.79 24.01
N ASP A 212 21.69 33.80 23.59
CA ASP A 212 23.04 34.09 24.06
C ASP A 212 23.07 34.12 25.59
N THR A 213 23.80 33.19 26.18
CA THR A 213 24.15 33.24 27.59
C THR A 213 25.25 34.27 27.78
N GLU A 214 24.85 35.44 28.28
CA GLU A 214 25.80 36.43 28.81
C GLU A 214 26.64 35.78 29.93
N THR A 215 27.95 35.82 29.75
CA THR A 215 28.94 35.49 30.75
C THR A 215 28.99 36.59 31.83
N PRO A 216 28.91 36.30 33.11
CA PRO A 216 29.11 37.35 34.15
C PRO A 216 30.59 37.74 34.23
N ASP A 217 30.81 39.06 34.16
CA ASP A 217 32.10 39.69 34.42
C ASP A 217 32.58 39.34 35.86
N THR A 218 33.75 38.77 35.96
CA THR A 218 34.48 38.59 37.24
C THR A 218 35.26 39.85 37.53
N GLU A 219 34.75 40.71 38.40
CA GLU A 219 35.54 41.75 39.04
C GLU A 219 36.63 41.17 39.95
N THR A 220 37.86 41.55 39.69
CA THR A 220 39.00 41.29 40.54
C THR A 220 39.12 42.43 41.56
N PRO A 221 39.17 42.19 42.86
CA PRO A 221 39.45 43.23 43.81
C PRO A 221 40.96 43.50 43.85
N GLY A 222 41.30 44.74 43.56
CA GLY A 222 42.65 45.28 43.77
C GLY A 222 42.95 45.50 45.25
N ASN A 223 44.19 45.29 45.55
CA ASN A 223 44.88 45.89 46.66
C ASN A 223 46.18 46.49 46.21
#